data_29143e69c3b970535bc3084fc87f18b8
#
_entry.id   29143e69c3b970535bc3084fc87f18b8
#
_cell.length_a   1.000
_cell.length_b   1.000
_cell.length_c   1.000
_cell.angle_alpha   90.00
_cell.angle_beta   90.00
_cell.angle_gamma   90.00
#
_symmetry.space_group_name_H-M   'P 1'
#
loop_
_entity.id
_entity.type
_entity.pdbx_description
1 polymer ?
#
loop_
_entity_poly.entity_id
_entity_poly.type
_entity_poly.pdbx_seq_one_letter_code
_entity_poly.pdbx_strand_id
1 'polypeptide(L)'
;VARHLVTSALPYANGPIHFGHVTGAYLPADLHVRALRQRGEEVLYVCGADEHGVAITIGAEKDKVPYAEYVARWRDEIKRVFDAFDIRFDVWSGTSICAEHSATSQEFFRELDAKGHLQVRQTEQLYCEHDRMFLADRYIVGTCHECGFEEARGDECPKCGQWLDPLRMPKSACKVCGNAPVRRSTTHWYLDLPRLRDAGLGRWFAEHAWKPNVRSFVGNMIEELQPRPITRDMSWGVPVPADLARGETGKVLYVWFDAPIGYISFTKEWARLQGRPDDWKRWWQDADTRLVHFIGKDNIPFHTVVF
;
A
#
# COMPACT_ATOMS: atom_id res chain seq x y z
N VAL A 1 1.93 27.77 -18.72
CA VAL A 1 2.42 27.27 -17.44
C VAL A 1 2.02 25.79 -17.39
N ALA A 2 2.99 24.89 -17.31
CA ALA A 2 2.69 23.48 -17.16
C ALA A 2 2.26 23.18 -15.72
N ARG A 3 1.39 22.19 -15.57
CA ARG A 3 0.91 21.74 -14.25
C ARG A 3 1.61 20.43 -13.86
N HIS A 4 2.08 20.35 -12.63
CA HIS A 4 2.80 19.20 -12.13
C HIS A 4 2.18 18.71 -10.82
N LEU A 5 1.72 17.46 -10.80
CA LEU A 5 1.39 16.75 -9.59
C LEU A 5 2.61 15.90 -9.18
N VAL A 6 3.21 16.25 -8.07
CA VAL A 6 4.38 15.55 -7.53
C VAL A 6 3.98 14.78 -6.29
N THR A 7 4.37 13.52 -6.19
CA THR A 7 4.13 12.69 -5.03
C THR A 7 5.44 12.07 -4.54
N SER A 8 5.53 11.80 -3.24
CA SER A 8 6.56 10.92 -2.67
C SER A 8 5.91 9.67 -2.10
N ALA A 9 6.63 8.54 -2.16
CA ALA A 9 6.19 7.30 -1.54
C ALA A 9 5.67 7.55 -0.12
N LEU A 10 4.52 7.00 0.21
CA LEU A 10 3.96 7.16 1.56
C LEU A 10 4.87 6.42 2.56
N PRO A 11 5.48 7.10 3.54
CA PRO A 11 6.24 6.42 4.57
C PRO A 11 5.30 5.59 5.45
N TYR A 12 5.72 4.38 5.77
CA TYR A 12 4.94 3.46 6.57
C TYR A 12 5.03 3.82 8.06
N ALA A 13 3.89 4.10 8.71
CA ALA A 13 3.80 4.60 10.07
C ALA A 13 4.02 3.49 11.13
N ASN A 14 5.13 2.76 11.04
CA ASN A 14 5.47 1.65 11.94
C ASN A 14 6.86 1.76 12.58
N GLY A 15 7.54 2.87 12.37
CA GLY A 15 8.90 3.10 12.89
C GLY A 15 9.52 4.39 12.37
N PRO A 16 10.72 4.74 12.85
CA PRO A 16 11.44 5.91 12.39
C PRO A 16 11.90 5.73 10.95
N ILE A 17 11.85 6.83 10.17
CA ILE A 17 12.51 6.86 8.88
C ILE A 17 14.01 7.11 9.05
N HIS A 18 14.81 6.52 8.19
CA HIS A 18 16.27 6.69 8.21
C HIS A 18 16.73 7.56 7.03
N PHE A 19 18.01 7.90 7.03
CA PHE A 19 18.60 8.78 6.03
C PHE A 19 18.37 8.31 4.58
N GLY A 20 18.39 7.00 4.32
CA GLY A 20 18.10 6.44 3.00
C GLY A 20 16.68 6.73 2.50
N HIS A 21 15.68 6.81 3.39
CA HIS A 21 14.34 7.25 2.99
C HIS A 21 14.35 8.72 2.59
N VAL A 22 14.97 9.58 3.42
CA VAL A 22 15.01 11.03 3.18
C VAL A 22 15.69 11.35 1.86
N THR A 23 16.89 10.80 1.63
CA THR A 23 17.68 11.07 0.42
C THR A 23 17.21 10.33 -0.82
N GLY A 24 16.49 9.22 -0.65
CA GLY A 24 16.02 8.39 -1.76
C GLY A 24 14.75 8.89 -2.43
N ALA A 25 13.83 9.48 -1.65
CA ALA A 25 12.52 9.87 -2.17
C ALA A 25 12.13 11.33 -1.82
N TYR A 26 12.24 11.74 -0.56
CA TYR A 26 11.59 12.97 -0.11
C TYR A 26 12.39 14.24 -0.43
N LEU A 27 13.68 14.25 -0.13
CA LEU A 27 14.56 15.39 -0.43
C LEU A 27 14.70 15.64 -1.95
N PRO A 28 14.91 14.62 -2.81
CA PRO A 28 14.90 14.82 -4.25
C PRO A 28 13.59 15.36 -4.79
N ALA A 29 12.44 14.92 -4.23
CA ALA A 29 11.13 15.42 -4.62
C ALA A 29 10.97 16.89 -4.25
N ASP A 30 11.33 17.29 -3.02
CA ASP A 30 11.24 18.68 -2.56
C ASP A 30 12.13 19.61 -3.40
N LEU A 31 13.36 19.20 -3.71
CA LEU A 31 14.25 19.95 -4.59
C LEU A 31 13.65 20.11 -6.01
N HIS A 32 13.04 19.06 -6.53
CA HIS A 32 12.35 19.11 -7.83
C HIS A 32 11.16 20.07 -7.80
N VAL A 33 10.34 20.02 -6.76
CA VAL A 33 9.20 20.92 -6.55
C VAL A 33 9.66 22.39 -6.47
N ARG A 34 10.71 22.68 -5.69
CA ARG A 34 11.29 24.02 -5.58
C ARG A 34 11.78 24.53 -6.94
N ALA A 35 12.47 23.68 -7.71
CA ALA A 35 12.96 24.05 -9.04
C ALA A 35 11.81 24.33 -10.03
N LEU A 36 10.71 23.57 -9.98
CA LEU A 36 9.53 23.81 -10.79
C LEU A 36 8.86 25.16 -10.42
N ARG A 37 8.68 25.42 -9.13
CA ARG A 37 8.11 26.68 -8.63
C ARG A 37 8.94 27.90 -9.01
N GLN A 38 10.28 27.80 -8.94
CA GLN A 38 11.19 28.88 -9.39
C GLN A 38 11.06 29.19 -10.88
N ARG A 39 10.65 28.22 -11.70
CA ARG A 39 10.36 28.41 -13.12
C ARG A 39 8.95 28.94 -13.40
N GLY A 40 8.15 29.19 -12.36
CA GLY A 40 6.78 29.67 -12.50
C GLY A 40 5.78 28.59 -12.88
N GLU A 41 6.12 27.29 -12.72
CA GLU A 41 5.22 26.18 -13.00
C GLU A 41 4.19 26.03 -11.87
N GLU A 42 2.98 25.55 -12.20
CA GLU A 42 1.96 25.21 -11.21
C GLU A 42 2.25 23.82 -10.63
N VAL A 43 2.46 23.74 -9.30
CA VAL A 43 2.89 22.48 -8.65
C VAL A 43 2.04 22.20 -7.43
N LEU A 44 1.55 20.95 -7.33
CA LEU A 44 0.97 20.38 -6.12
C LEU A 44 1.85 19.22 -5.66
N TYR A 45 2.37 19.31 -4.43
CA TYR A 45 3.21 18.26 -3.83
C TYR A 45 2.45 17.53 -2.73
N VAL A 46 2.12 16.25 -2.99
CA VAL A 46 1.27 15.42 -2.15
C VAL A 46 2.08 14.31 -1.49
N CYS A 47 1.93 14.18 -0.18
CA CYS A 47 2.43 13.05 0.59
C CYS A 47 1.56 12.82 1.83
N GLY A 48 1.75 11.71 2.50
CA GLY A 48 1.12 11.35 3.76
C GLY A 48 1.68 10.04 4.27
N ALA A 49 1.26 9.61 5.47
CA ALA A 49 1.68 8.35 6.04
C ALA A 49 0.78 7.19 5.57
N ASP A 50 1.40 6.05 5.25
CA ASP A 50 0.70 4.78 5.14
C ASP A 50 0.49 4.20 6.53
N GLU A 51 -0.78 4.07 6.95
CA GLU A 51 -1.18 3.80 8.33
C GLU A 51 -1.97 2.49 8.50
N HIS A 52 -2.02 1.64 7.47
CA HIS A 52 -2.71 0.35 7.51
C HIS A 52 -1.73 -0.83 7.41
N GLY A 53 -2.23 -2.03 7.66
CA GLY A 53 -1.50 -3.28 7.41
C GLY A 53 -0.87 -3.95 8.64
N VAL A 54 -0.38 -5.17 8.40
CA VAL A 54 0.02 -6.15 9.44
C VAL A 54 1.15 -5.65 10.35
N ALA A 55 2.16 -4.95 9.81
CA ALA A 55 3.29 -4.54 10.65
C ALA A 55 2.90 -3.46 11.66
N ILE A 56 1.87 -2.65 11.36
CA ILE A 56 1.29 -1.69 12.30
C ILE A 56 0.55 -2.42 13.43
N THR A 57 -0.30 -3.39 13.09
CA THR A 57 -1.04 -4.13 14.13
C THR A 57 -0.09 -4.88 15.06
N ILE A 58 0.93 -5.55 14.53
CA ILE A 58 1.97 -6.21 15.35
C ILE A 58 2.72 -5.20 16.23
N GLY A 59 3.08 -4.03 15.68
CA GLY A 59 3.80 -3.01 16.43
C GLY A 59 2.96 -2.43 17.59
N ALA A 60 1.72 -2.08 17.32
CA ALA A 60 0.79 -1.54 18.30
C ALA A 60 0.45 -2.56 19.40
N GLU A 61 0.23 -3.83 19.06
CA GLU A 61 -0.01 -4.91 20.01
C GLU A 61 1.21 -5.15 20.91
N LYS A 62 2.42 -5.10 20.34
CA LYS A 62 3.67 -5.19 21.10
C LYS A 62 3.82 -4.03 22.08
N ASP A 63 3.53 -2.81 21.64
CA ASP A 63 3.60 -1.60 22.47
C ASP A 63 2.39 -1.47 23.42
N LYS A 64 1.35 -2.32 23.25
CA LYS A 64 0.09 -2.31 24.02
C LYS A 64 -0.65 -0.97 23.94
N VAL A 65 -0.69 -0.37 22.76
CA VAL A 65 -1.40 0.88 22.47
C VAL A 65 -2.45 0.69 21.37
N PRO A 66 -3.52 1.50 21.33
CA PRO A 66 -4.48 1.48 20.23
C PRO A 66 -3.79 1.76 18.87
N TYR A 67 -4.28 1.11 17.80
CA TYR A 67 -3.70 1.28 16.45
C TYR A 67 -3.65 2.75 16.02
N ALA A 68 -4.73 3.51 16.25
CA ALA A 68 -4.79 4.93 15.91
C ALA A 68 -3.72 5.76 16.65
N GLU A 69 -3.45 5.47 17.91
CA GLU A 69 -2.41 6.14 18.70
C GLU A 69 -1.01 5.75 18.20
N TYR A 70 -0.81 4.48 17.88
CA TYR A 70 0.46 3.98 17.36
C TYR A 70 0.85 4.70 16.05
N VAL A 71 -0.07 4.75 15.07
CA VAL A 71 0.21 5.40 13.79
C VAL A 71 0.33 6.91 13.92
N ALA A 72 -0.45 7.55 14.80
CA ALA A 72 -0.36 8.98 15.05
C ALA A 72 1.04 9.36 15.55
N ARG A 73 1.57 8.62 16.54
CA ARG A 73 2.92 8.82 17.06
C ARG A 73 3.98 8.76 15.94
N TRP A 74 3.92 7.74 15.08
CA TRP A 74 4.91 7.59 14.01
C TRP A 74 4.72 8.60 12.88
N ARG A 75 3.49 8.94 12.51
CA ARG A 75 3.22 10.00 11.54
C ARG A 75 3.81 11.34 11.99
N ASP A 76 3.62 11.69 13.27
CA ASP A 76 4.13 12.94 13.82
C ASP A 76 5.66 12.93 13.93
N GLU A 77 6.26 11.78 14.28
CA GLU A 77 7.72 11.60 14.27
C GLU A 77 8.32 11.78 12.87
N ILE A 78 7.73 11.11 11.88
CA ILE A 78 8.12 11.22 10.47
C ILE A 78 8.01 12.67 10.00
N LYS A 79 6.91 13.35 10.35
CA LYS A 79 6.71 14.76 9.99
C LYS A 79 7.79 15.66 10.60
N ARG A 80 8.17 15.42 11.85
CA ARG A 80 9.27 16.16 12.49
C ARG A 80 10.60 16.01 11.77
N VAL A 81 10.88 14.79 11.26
CA VAL A 81 12.08 14.58 10.43
C VAL A 81 12.01 15.40 9.14
N PHE A 82 10.88 15.40 8.44
CA PHE A 82 10.71 16.21 7.24
C PHE A 82 10.86 17.70 7.52
N ASP A 83 10.31 18.19 8.62
CA ASP A 83 10.45 19.59 9.03
C ASP A 83 11.92 19.96 9.33
N ALA A 84 12.68 19.05 9.95
CA ALA A 84 14.10 19.27 10.24
C ALA A 84 14.96 19.37 8.95
N PHE A 85 14.52 18.76 7.85
CA PHE A 85 15.14 18.88 6.53
C PHE A 85 14.52 19.98 5.66
N ASP A 86 13.58 20.77 6.19
CA ASP A 86 12.81 21.79 5.46
C ASP A 86 12.08 21.22 4.22
N ILE A 87 11.68 19.95 4.27
CA ILE A 87 10.87 19.30 3.23
C ILE A 87 9.40 19.68 3.44
N ARG A 88 8.78 20.33 2.44
CA ARG A 88 7.45 20.91 2.58
C ARG A 88 6.49 20.37 1.53
N PHE A 89 5.44 19.73 2.00
CA PHE A 89 4.31 19.27 1.20
C PHE A 89 3.19 20.32 1.18
N ASP A 90 2.42 20.39 0.10
CA ASP A 90 1.17 21.19 0.07
C ASP A 90 0.06 20.48 0.88
N VAL A 91 0.11 19.15 0.95
CA VAL A 91 -0.70 18.35 1.84
C VAL A 91 0.13 17.22 2.47
N TRP A 92 0.05 17.09 3.77
CA TRP A 92 0.55 16.00 4.57
C TRP A 92 -0.60 15.41 5.37
N SER A 93 -0.94 14.14 5.15
CA SER A 93 -2.06 13.47 5.80
C SER A 93 -1.68 12.03 6.21
N GLY A 94 -2.66 11.18 6.43
CA GLY A 94 -2.48 9.76 6.73
C GLY A 94 -3.68 8.94 6.26
N THR A 95 -3.45 7.71 5.82
CA THR A 95 -4.52 6.87 5.27
C THR A 95 -5.64 6.58 6.28
N SER A 96 -5.35 6.57 7.59
CA SER A 96 -6.34 6.32 8.63
C SER A 96 -7.11 7.57 9.09
N ILE A 97 -6.58 8.78 8.83
CA ILE A 97 -7.19 10.04 9.29
C ILE A 97 -7.80 10.88 8.17
N CYS A 98 -7.40 10.68 6.92
CA CYS A 98 -7.98 11.36 5.78
C CYS A 98 -9.44 10.95 5.61
N ALA A 99 -10.36 11.88 5.78
CA ALA A 99 -11.80 11.61 5.74
C ALA A 99 -12.26 11.05 4.39
N GLU A 100 -11.60 11.41 3.30
CA GLU A 100 -11.89 10.98 1.94
C GLU A 100 -11.35 9.59 1.62
N HIS A 101 -10.38 9.06 2.41
CA HIS A 101 -9.60 7.90 1.99
C HIS A 101 -10.43 6.61 1.92
N SER A 102 -11.18 6.29 2.97
CA SER A 102 -11.98 5.06 3.01
C SER A 102 -13.01 5.03 1.88
N ALA A 103 -13.74 6.13 1.68
CA ALA A 103 -14.74 6.22 0.61
C ALA A 103 -14.10 6.10 -0.78
N THR A 104 -12.97 6.79 -1.00
CA THR A 104 -12.24 6.72 -2.28
C THR A 104 -11.74 5.31 -2.57
N SER A 105 -11.13 4.64 -1.59
CA SER A 105 -10.62 3.27 -1.76
C SER A 105 -11.75 2.27 -2.05
N GLN A 106 -12.89 2.42 -1.38
CA GLN A 106 -14.09 1.61 -1.64
C GLN A 106 -14.71 1.90 -3.01
N GLU A 107 -14.63 3.14 -3.50
CA GLU A 107 -15.09 3.52 -4.83
C GLU A 107 -14.26 2.81 -5.91
N PHE A 108 -12.93 2.82 -5.80
CA PHE A 108 -12.04 2.05 -6.69
C PHE A 108 -12.36 0.55 -6.66
N PHE A 109 -12.59 -0.01 -5.48
CA PHE A 109 -12.94 -1.42 -5.35
C PHE A 109 -14.25 -1.75 -6.07
N ARG A 110 -15.31 -0.93 -5.91
CA ARG A 110 -16.58 -1.10 -6.61
C ARG A 110 -16.44 -0.98 -8.13
N GLU A 111 -15.65 -0.03 -8.58
CA GLU A 111 -15.42 0.17 -10.01
C GLU A 111 -14.71 -1.03 -10.65
N LEU A 112 -13.71 -1.59 -9.98
CA LEU A 112 -13.02 -2.80 -10.42
C LEU A 112 -13.95 -4.01 -10.45
N ASP A 113 -14.82 -4.18 -9.45
CA ASP A 113 -15.81 -5.26 -9.42
C ASP A 113 -16.83 -5.10 -10.55
N ALA A 114 -17.39 -3.90 -10.73
CA ALA A 114 -18.35 -3.59 -11.78
C ALA A 114 -17.80 -3.82 -13.21
N LYS A 115 -16.49 -3.57 -13.41
CA LYS A 115 -15.77 -3.86 -14.65
C LYS A 115 -15.35 -5.32 -14.81
N GLY A 116 -15.61 -6.16 -13.80
CA GLY A 116 -15.27 -7.59 -13.80
C GLY A 116 -13.77 -7.87 -13.68
N HIS A 117 -13.01 -6.96 -13.04
CA HIS A 117 -11.59 -7.13 -12.77
C HIS A 117 -11.29 -7.75 -11.41
N LEU A 118 -12.32 -8.07 -10.61
CA LEU A 118 -12.17 -8.79 -9.36
C LEU A 118 -12.64 -10.23 -9.47
N GLN A 119 -11.86 -11.14 -8.91
CA GLN A 119 -12.21 -12.55 -8.76
C GLN A 119 -12.37 -12.85 -7.27
N VAL A 120 -13.48 -13.48 -6.89
CA VAL A 120 -13.67 -13.96 -5.51
C VAL A 120 -13.24 -15.40 -5.43
N ARG A 121 -12.33 -15.70 -4.51
CA ARG A 121 -11.77 -17.04 -4.31
C ARG A 121 -11.82 -17.43 -2.85
N GLN A 122 -12.18 -18.66 -2.60
CA GLN A 122 -12.03 -19.30 -1.30
C GLN A 122 -10.63 -19.92 -1.23
N THR A 123 -9.91 -19.63 -0.15
CA THR A 123 -8.54 -20.10 0.07
C THR A 123 -8.40 -20.61 1.49
N GLU A 124 -7.51 -21.56 1.73
CA GLU A 124 -7.12 -21.96 3.07
C GLU A 124 -6.04 -21.01 3.61
N GLN A 125 -6.16 -20.65 4.89
CA GLN A 125 -5.15 -19.90 5.63
C GLN A 125 -5.00 -20.46 7.04
N LEU A 126 -3.88 -20.15 7.69
CA LEU A 126 -3.67 -20.48 9.09
C LEU A 126 -4.49 -19.55 9.98
N TYR A 127 -5.20 -20.14 10.96
CA TYR A 127 -6.05 -19.45 11.90
C TYR A 127 -5.64 -19.79 13.34
N CYS A 128 -5.46 -18.80 14.18
CA CYS A 128 -5.24 -18.99 15.62
C CYS A 128 -6.58 -19.04 16.34
N GLU A 129 -6.92 -20.18 16.93
CA GLU A 129 -8.17 -20.34 17.69
C GLU A 129 -8.13 -19.57 19.02
N HIS A 130 -6.95 -19.46 19.64
CA HIS A 130 -6.76 -18.72 20.88
C HIS A 130 -6.97 -17.21 20.68
N ASP A 131 -6.28 -16.63 19.68
CA ASP A 131 -6.35 -15.19 19.42
C ASP A 131 -7.53 -14.84 18.48
N ARG A 132 -8.26 -15.87 17.98
CA ARG A 132 -9.44 -15.73 17.10
C ARG A 132 -9.19 -14.91 15.85
N MET A 133 -8.02 -15.11 15.22
CA MET A 133 -7.62 -14.35 14.04
C MET A 133 -6.98 -15.24 12.99
N PHE A 134 -7.15 -14.88 11.71
CA PHE A 134 -6.33 -15.41 10.65
C PHE A 134 -4.92 -14.87 10.78
N LEU A 135 -3.94 -15.75 10.59
CA LEU A 135 -2.54 -15.38 10.70
C LEU A 135 -2.04 -14.92 9.32
N ALA A 136 -1.98 -13.63 9.13
CA ALA A 136 -1.27 -13.07 7.99
C ALA A 136 0.26 -13.26 8.17
N ASP A 137 0.95 -13.31 7.09
CA ASP A 137 2.37 -13.63 6.87
C ASP A 137 3.30 -13.49 8.09
N ARG A 138 3.36 -12.31 8.71
CA ARG A 138 4.27 -12.01 9.84
C ARG A 138 3.76 -12.44 11.21
N TYR A 139 2.52 -12.89 11.28
CA TYR A 139 1.96 -13.52 12.50
C TYR A 139 2.30 -15.00 12.59
N ILE A 140 2.96 -15.58 11.59
CA ILE A 140 3.39 -16.97 11.58
C ILE A 140 4.89 -17.05 11.78
N VAL A 141 5.30 -17.91 12.68
CA VAL A 141 6.69 -18.35 12.85
C VAL A 141 6.73 -19.87 12.73
N GLY A 142 7.78 -20.40 12.12
CA GLY A 142 7.91 -21.85 11.97
C GLY A 142 9.22 -22.24 11.30
N THR A 143 9.34 -23.51 10.93
CA THR A 143 10.53 -24.01 10.27
C THR A 143 10.44 -23.77 8.77
N CYS A 144 11.47 -23.17 8.18
CA CYS A 144 11.59 -23.02 6.73
C CYS A 144 11.61 -24.40 6.05
N HIS A 145 10.70 -24.64 5.13
CA HIS A 145 10.64 -25.91 4.40
C HIS A 145 11.76 -26.08 3.35
N GLU A 146 12.52 -24.99 3.04
CA GLU A 146 13.65 -25.02 2.10
C GLU A 146 14.99 -25.24 2.78
N CYS A 147 15.27 -24.52 3.88
CA CYS A 147 16.61 -24.55 4.52
C CYS A 147 16.62 -25.04 5.98
N GLY A 148 15.49 -25.39 6.56
CA GLY A 148 15.39 -25.87 7.93
C GLY A 148 15.55 -24.81 9.04
N PHE A 149 15.59 -23.53 8.72
CA PHE A 149 15.70 -22.48 9.72
C PHE A 149 14.42 -22.40 10.58
N GLU A 150 14.54 -22.47 11.89
CA GLU A 150 13.38 -22.67 12.82
C GLU A 150 12.60 -21.39 13.15
N GLU A 151 13.14 -20.22 12.84
CA GLU A 151 12.48 -18.92 13.09
C GLU A 151 12.08 -18.21 11.77
N ALA A 152 11.72 -18.98 10.74
CA ALA A 152 11.25 -18.45 9.49
C ALA A 152 9.86 -17.80 9.65
N ARG A 153 9.63 -16.74 8.89
CA ARG A 153 8.33 -16.04 8.84
C ARG A 153 7.44 -16.69 7.79
N GLY A 154 6.13 -16.45 7.88
CA GLY A 154 5.18 -17.05 6.95
C GLY A 154 5.31 -16.57 5.50
N ASP A 155 5.95 -15.44 5.26
CA ASP A 155 6.15 -14.85 3.94
C ASP A 155 7.53 -15.12 3.34
N GLU A 156 8.59 -15.04 4.17
CA GLU A 156 9.97 -15.12 3.73
C GLU A 156 10.87 -15.69 4.82
N CYS A 157 11.83 -16.49 4.42
CA CYS A 157 12.87 -16.97 5.31
C CYS A 157 14.01 -15.95 5.43
N PRO A 158 14.27 -15.36 6.61
CA PRO A 158 15.32 -14.36 6.78
C PRO A 158 16.75 -14.94 6.60
N LYS A 159 16.89 -16.28 6.62
CA LYS A 159 18.19 -16.95 6.44
C LYS A 159 18.51 -17.22 4.98
N CYS A 160 17.59 -17.73 4.19
CA CYS A 160 17.84 -18.11 2.79
C CYS A 160 17.15 -17.19 1.76
N GLY A 161 16.31 -16.24 2.20
CA GLY A 161 15.63 -15.29 1.33
C GLY A 161 14.52 -15.90 0.46
N GLN A 162 14.16 -17.16 0.68
CA GLN A 162 13.12 -17.81 -0.11
C GLN A 162 11.72 -17.41 0.36
N TRP A 163 10.83 -17.20 -0.59
CA TRP A 163 9.40 -17.03 -0.34
C TRP A 163 8.82 -18.33 0.16
N LEU A 164 8.04 -18.27 1.22
CA LEU A 164 7.48 -19.44 1.88
C LEU A 164 5.97 -19.51 1.70
N ASP A 165 5.46 -20.76 1.61
CA ASP A 165 4.03 -21.03 1.76
C ASP A 165 3.76 -21.38 3.24
N PRO A 166 3.02 -20.53 3.98
CA PRO A 166 2.72 -20.77 5.39
C PRO A 166 2.05 -22.13 5.65
N LEU A 167 1.23 -22.59 4.71
CA LEU A 167 0.53 -23.88 4.82
C LEU A 167 1.46 -25.09 4.75
N ARG A 168 2.68 -24.91 4.25
CA ARG A 168 3.71 -25.95 4.12
C ARG A 168 4.79 -25.87 5.21
N MET A 169 4.77 -24.81 6.05
CA MET A 169 5.79 -24.62 7.08
C MET A 169 5.63 -25.64 8.21
N PRO A 170 6.65 -26.47 8.49
CA PRO A 170 6.63 -27.35 9.66
C PRO A 170 6.67 -26.52 10.97
N LYS A 171 6.07 -27.08 12.03
CA LYS A 171 6.07 -26.47 13.36
C LYS A 171 5.57 -25.01 13.37
N SER A 172 4.59 -24.67 12.52
CA SER A 172 4.00 -23.35 12.50
C SER A 172 3.36 -22.99 13.84
N ALA A 173 3.60 -21.77 14.31
CA ALA A 173 3.02 -21.23 15.54
C ALA A 173 2.53 -19.80 15.33
N CYS A 174 1.48 -19.41 16.06
CA CYS A 174 1.07 -18.03 16.17
C CYS A 174 2.14 -17.21 16.90
N LYS A 175 2.60 -16.14 16.31
CA LYS A 175 3.63 -15.29 16.91
C LYS A 175 3.15 -14.54 18.16
N VAL A 176 1.84 -14.37 18.34
CA VAL A 176 1.24 -13.65 19.47
C VAL A 176 1.19 -14.55 20.72
N CYS A 177 0.60 -15.74 20.60
CA CYS A 177 0.36 -16.62 21.74
C CYS A 177 1.23 -17.90 21.75
N GLY A 178 1.96 -18.19 20.69
CA GLY A 178 2.79 -19.40 20.57
C GLY A 178 2.02 -20.69 20.23
N ASN A 179 0.68 -20.65 20.15
CA ASN A 179 -0.13 -21.83 19.88
C ASN A 179 -0.03 -22.26 18.41
N ALA A 180 -0.16 -23.56 18.17
CA ALA A 180 -0.23 -24.11 16.82
C ALA A 180 -1.53 -23.66 16.14
N PRO A 181 -1.48 -23.10 14.92
CA PRO A 181 -2.66 -22.69 14.19
C PRO A 181 -3.35 -23.87 13.52
N VAL A 182 -4.64 -23.70 13.21
CA VAL A 182 -5.42 -24.63 12.39
C VAL A 182 -5.61 -24.08 10.98
N ARG A 183 -5.87 -24.94 10.01
CA ARG A 183 -6.29 -24.50 8.66
C ARG A 183 -7.76 -24.14 8.70
N ARG A 184 -8.09 -22.98 8.12
CA ARG A 184 -9.47 -22.52 7.98
C ARG A 184 -9.65 -21.88 6.62
N SER A 185 -10.79 -22.15 6.01
CA SER A 185 -11.18 -21.51 4.76
C SER A 185 -11.58 -20.05 4.99
N THR A 186 -11.16 -19.18 4.08
CA THR A 186 -11.51 -17.77 4.05
C THR A 186 -11.70 -17.30 2.62
N THR A 187 -12.51 -16.26 2.42
CA THR A 187 -12.82 -15.70 1.12
C THR A 187 -12.04 -14.41 0.90
N HIS A 188 -11.38 -14.29 -0.25
CA HIS A 188 -10.67 -13.08 -0.64
C HIS A 188 -11.01 -12.63 -2.07
N TRP A 189 -10.90 -11.32 -2.30
CA TRP A 189 -10.99 -10.70 -3.62
C TRP A 189 -9.60 -10.56 -4.20
N TYR A 190 -9.47 -11.01 -5.44
CA TYR A 190 -8.22 -10.97 -6.20
C TYR A 190 -8.37 -9.99 -7.36
N LEU A 191 -7.44 -9.06 -7.49
CA LEU A 191 -7.31 -8.23 -8.69
C LEU A 191 -6.78 -9.11 -9.82
N ASP A 192 -7.54 -9.19 -10.91
CA ASP A 192 -7.20 -9.98 -12.10
C ASP A 192 -6.23 -9.21 -12.99
N LEU A 193 -4.96 -9.15 -12.57
CA LEU A 193 -3.90 -8.45 -13.29
C LEU A 193 -3.67 -8.99 -14.71
N PRO A 194 -3.74 -10.30 -15.01
CA PRO A 194 -3.68 -10.80 -16.38
C PRO A 194 -4.77 -10.21 -17.26
N ARG A 195 -6.01 -10.18 -16.77
CA ARG A 195 -7.13 -9.57 -17.50
C ARG A 195 -6.95 -8.07 -17.72
N LEU A 196 -6.43 -7.34 -16.73
CA LEU A 196 -6.11 -5.92 -16.86
C LEU A 196 -5.00 -5.68 -17.89
N ARG A 197 -3.95 -6.53 -17.90
CA ARG A 197 -2.90 -6.49 -18.93
C ARG A 197 -3.51 -6.58 -20.32
N ASP A 198 -4.36 -7.58 -20.55
CA ASP A 198 -4.97 -7.85 -21.84
C ASP A 198 -6.01 -6.78 -22.24
N ALA A 199 -6.69 -6.17 -21.24
CA ALA A 199 -7.64 -5.07 -21.45
C ALA A 199 -6.99 -3.72 -21.80
N GLY A 200 -5.67 -3.58 -21.65
CA GLY A 200 -4.98 -2.37 -22.07
C GLY A 200 -3.76 -1.96 -21.26
N LEU A 201 -3.56 -2.46 -20.04
CA LEU A 201 -2.40 -2.12 -19.20
C LEU A 201 -1.08 -2.45 -19.90
N GLY A 202 -0.97 -3.58 -20.59
CA GLY A 202 0.24 -3.96 -21.32
C GLY A 202 0.58 -2.98 -22.43
N ARG A 203 -0.43 -2.55 -23.21
CA ARG A 203 -0.26 -1.53 -24.28
C ARG A 203 0.10 -0.17 -23.69
N TRP A 204 -0.65 0.28 -22.68
CA TRP A 204 -0.37 1.53 -21.99
C TRP A 204 1.06 1.58 -21.47
N PHE A 205 1.54 0.49 -20.84
CA PHE A 205 2.92 0.43 -20.37
C PHE A 205 3.94 0.50 -21.51
N ALA A 206 3.71 -0.18 -22.62
CA ALA A 206 4.61 -0.20 -23.78
C ALA A 206 4.73 1.19 -24.46
N GLU A 207 3.64 1.94 -24.51
CA GLU A 207 3.57 3.25 -25.15
C GLU A 207 4.13 4.40 -24.31
N HIS A 208 4.23 4.22 -22.97
CA HIS A 208 4.74 5.27 -22.08
C HIS A 208 6.27 5.37 -22.07
N ALA A 209 6.74 6.60 -21.93
CA ALA A 209 8.17 6.93 -21.84
C ALA A 209 8.69 6.71 -20.41
N TRP A 210 8.90 5.47 -20.04
CA TRP A 210 9.48 5.10 -18.75
C TRP A 210 10.98 5.32 -18.69
N LYS A 211 11.52 5.58 -17.48
CA LYS A 211 12.97 5.50 -17.25
C LYS A 211 13.47 4.08 -17.59
N PRO A 212 14.70 3.92 -18.11
CA PRO A 212 15.21 2.63 -18.55
C PRO A 212 15.14 1.52 -17.48
N ASN A 213 15.46 1.86 -16.21
CA ASN A 213 15.39 0.92 -15.10
C ASN A 213 13.95 0.46 -14.79
N VAL A 214 12.95 1.36 -14.89
CA VAL A 214 11.53 1.03 -14.72
C VAL A 214 11.07 0.12 -15.85
N ARG A 215 11.38 0.48 -17.10
CA ARG A 215 11.01 -0.31 -18.29
C ARG A 215 11.59 -1.74 -18.22
N SER A 216 12.87 -1.88 -17.87
CA SER A 216 13.51 -3.19 -17.75
C SER A 216 12.92 -4.02 -16.61
N PHE A 217 12.65 -3.43 -15.45
CA PHE A 217 12.13 -4.15 -14.29
C PHE A 217 10.68 -4.60 -14.48
N VAL A 218 9.80 -3.71 -14.98
CA VAL A 218 8.37 -3.99 -15.11
C VAL A 218 8.06 -4.75 -16.39
N GLY A 219 8.84 -4.57 -17.46
CA GLY A 219 8.61 -5.24 -18.74
C GLY A 219 8.56 -6.76 -18.63
N ASN A 220 9.48 -7.36 -17.89
CA ASN A 220 9.46 -8.81 -17.64
C ASN A 220 8.28 -9.22 -16.73
N MET A 221 7.96 -8.38 -15.74
CA MET A 221 6.89 -8.69 -14.78
C MET A 221 5.49 -8.66 -15.41
N ILE A 222 5.24 -7.75 -16.37
CA ILE A 222 3.94 -7.61 -17.02
C ILE A 222 3.53 -8.91 -17.76
N GLU A 223 4.47 -9.61 -18.37
CA GLU A 223 4.19 -10.85 -19.08
C GLU A 223 3.78 -12.00 -18.14
N GLU A 224 4.26 -11.99 -16.90
CA GLU A 224 4.08 -13.05 -15.92
C GLU A 224 3.05 -12.70 -14.82
N LEU A 225 2.24 -11.66 -15.02
CA LEU A 225 1.25 -11.24 -14.03
C LEU A 225 0.30 -12.35 -13.62
N GLN A 226 0.08 -12.47 -12.32
CA GLN A 226 -0.88 -13.39 -11.71
C GLN A 226 -1.94 -12.61 -10.93
N PRO A 227 -3.16 -13.16 -10.76
CA PRO A 227 -4.16 -12.55 -9.89
C PRO A 227 -3.61 -12.36 -8.47
N ARG A 228 -3.80 -11.17 -7.90
CA ARG A 228 -3.29 -10.81 -6.56
C ARG A 228 -4.42 -10.56 -5.58
N PRO A 229 -4.38 -11.13 -4.36
CA PRO A 229 -5.37 -10.85 -3.32
C PRO A 229 -5.24 -9.38 -2.87
N ILE A 230 -6.35 -8.66 -2.90
CA ILE A 230 -6.46 -7.24 -2.49
C ILE A 230 -7.28 -7.05 -1.21
N THR A 231 -7.54 -8.13 -0.48
CA THR A 231 -8.21 -8.10 0.82
C THR A 231 -7.44 -8.91 1.85
N ARG A 232 -7.67 -8.61 3.13
CA ARG A 232 -7.08 -9.32 4.26
C ARG A 232 -8.11 -9.51 5.38
N ASP A 233 -7.95 -10.57 6.16
CA ASP A 233 -8.67 -10.79 7.41
C ASP A 233 -7.97 -10.00 8.54
N MET A 234 -8.44 -8.80 8.80
CA MET A 234 -7.86 -7.88 9.78
C MET A 234 -8.91 -6.93 10.34
N SER A 235 -8.64 -6.40 11.53
CA SER A 235 -9.49 -5.39 12.17
C SER A 235 -9.09 -3.94 11.86
N TRP A 236 -7.90 -3.72 11.31
CA TRP A 236 -7.35 -2.40 11.02
C TRP A 236 -7.04 -2.22 9.54
N GLY A 237 -7.72 -1.29 8.90
CA GLY A 237 -7.63 -0.99 7.46
C GLY A 237 -8.96 -0.49 6.91
N VAL A 238 -9.00 -0.18 5.63
CA VAL A 238 -10.24 0.20 4.94
C VAL A 238 -11.14 -1.02 4.79
N PRO A 239 -12.37 -1.04 5.31
CA PRO A 239 -13.25 -2.19 5.21
C PRO A 239 -13.67 -2.44 3.74
N VAL A 240 -13.82 -3.71 3.37
CA VAL A 240 -14.46 -4.08 2.10
C VAL A 240 -15.87 -3.48 2.05
N PRO A 241 -16.32 -2.91 0.91
CA PRO A 241 -17.65 -2.35 0.78
C PRO A 241 -18.74 -3.35 1.21
N ALA A 242 -19.65 -2.94 2.09
CA ALA A 242 -20.66 -3.83 2.67
C ALA A 242 -21.57 -4.47 1.60
N ASP A 243 -21.88 -3.74 0.53
CA ASP A 243 -22.66 -4.20 -0.62
C ASP A 243 -21.94 -5.30 -1.45
N LEU A 244 -20.62 -5.36 -1.37
CA LEU A 244 -19.79 -6.36 -2.06
C LEU A 244 -19.18 -7.42 -1.14
N ALA A 245 -19.39 -7.31 0.17
CA ALA A 245 -18.82 -8.20 1.16
C ALA A 245 -19.35 -9.65 1.13
N ARG A 246 -20.47 -9.92 0.43
CA ARG A 246 -21.04 -11.27 0.24
C ARG A 246 -21.28 -12.03 1.55
N GLY A 247 -21.60 -11.31 2.63
CA GLY A 247 -21.80 -11.89 3.96
C GLY A 247 -20.52 -12.11 4.77
N GLU A 248 -19.35 -11.87 4.19
CA GLU A 248 -18.06 -11.91 4.92
C GLU A 248 -17.95 -10.73 5.88
N THR A 249 -17.31 -10.96 7.02
CA THR A 249 -17.06 -9.92 8.04
C THR A 249 -15.57 -9.85 8.36
N GLY A 250 -15.11 -8.72 8.89
CA GLY A 250 -13.70 -8.55 9.27
C GLY A 250 -12.73 -8.56 8.09
N LYS A 251 -13.19 -8.16 6.90
CA LYS A 251 -12.36 -8.02 5.71
C LYS A 251 -12.00 -6.57 5.48
N VAL A 252 -10.71 -6.31 5.30
CA VAL A 252 -10.19 -5.00 4.92
C VAL A 252 -9.45 -5.07 3.59
N LEU A 253 -9.29 -3.94 2.94
CA LEU A 253 -8.44 -3.82 1.76
C LEU A 253 -6.98 -4.04 2.13
N TYR A 254 -6.24 -4.65 1.22
CA TYR A 254 -4.80 -4.86 1.40
C TYR A 254 -4.05 -3.53 1.30
N VAL A 255 -3.12 -3.29 2.20
CA VAL A 255 -2.39 -2.02 2.31
C VAL A 255 -1.75 -1.54 1.00
N TRP A 256 -1.22 -2.45 0.18
CA TRP A 256 -0.63 -2.10 -1.12
C TRP A 256 -1.68 -1.82 -2.22
N PHE A 257 -2.96 -2.03 -1.92
CA PHE A 257 -4.07 -1.59 -2.77
C PHE A 257 -4.57 -0.22 -2.31
N ASP A 258 -4.79 0.00 -1.02
CA ASP A 258 -5.34 1.26 -0.52
C ASP A 258 -4.29 2.37 -0.38
N ALA A 259 -3.04 2.07 -0.01
CA ALA A 259 -2.02 3.09 0.20
C ALA A 259 -1.77 3.98 -1.04
N PRO A 260 -1.58 3.47 -2.27
CA PRO A 260 -1.43 4.33 -3.44
C PRO A 260 -2.66 5.20 -3.73
N ILE A 261 -3.87 4.73 -3.42
CA ILE A 261 -5.10 5.53 -3.52
C ILE A 261 -5.05 6.74 -2.56
N GLY A 262 -4.24 6.68 -1.52
CA GLY A 262 -3.95 7.78 -0.61
C GLY A 262 -3.53 9.06 -1.33
N TYR A 263 -2.77 8.98 -2.41
CA TYR A 263 -2.41 10.18 -3.20
C TYR A 263 -3.64 10.92 -3.71
N ILE A 264 -4.62 10.19 -4.23
CA ILE A 264 -5.89 10.77 -4.72
C ILE A 264 -6.70 11.31 -3.54
N SER A 265 -6.80 10.55 -2.45
CA SER A 265 -7.56 10.93 -1.25
C SER A 265 -7.01 12.20 -0.62
N PHE A 266 -5.69 12.31 -0.48
CA PHE A 266 -5.03 13.50 0.06
C PHE A 266 -5.18 14.71 -0.87
N THR A 267 -5.24 14.48 -2.19
CA THR A 267 -5.55 15.55 -3.14
C THR A 267 -7.00 16.02 -3.00
N LYS A 268 -7.95 15.09 -2.76
CA LYS A 268 -9.36 15.43 -2.44
C LYS A 268 -9.45 16.23 -1.13
N GLU A 269 -8.73 15.80 -0.09
CA GLU A 269 -8.65 16.50 1.18
C GLU A 269 -8.09 17.94 1.00
N TRP A 270 -6.97 18.08 0.26
CA TRP A 270 -6.41 19.37 -0.08
C TRP A 270 -7.43 20.25 -0.80
N ALA A 271 -8.11 19.75 -1.82
CA ALA A 271 -9.11 20.49 -2.59
C ALA A 271 -10.29 20.95 -1.72
N ARG A 272 -10.76 20.09 -0.82
CA ARG A 272 -11.79 20.45 0.17
C ARG A 272 -11.33 21.55 1.12
N LEU A 273 -10.10 21.45 1.65
CA LEU A 273 -9.53 22.48 2.55
C LEU A 273 -9.31 23.82 1.86
N GLN A 274 -9.12 23.83 0.55
CA GLN A 274 -9.07 25.05 -0.27
C GLN A 274 -10.47 25.61 -0.62
N GLY A 275 -11.56 24.99 -0.15
CA GLY A 275 -12.93 25.36 -0.51
C GLY A 275 -13.34 25.05 -1.95
N ARG A 276 -12.59 24.18 -2.64
CA ARG A 276 -12.79 23.78 -4.05
C ARG A 276 -12.76 22.26 -4.18
N PRO A 277 -13.79 21.56 -3.68
CA PRO A 277 -13.76 20.09 -3.51
C PRO A 277 -13.58 19.30 -4.82
N ASP A 278 -13.91 19.89 -5.97
CA ASP A 278 -13.73 19.24 -7.28
C ASP A 278 -12.35 19.51 -7.92
N ASP A 279 -11.52 20.38 -7.36
CA ASP A 279 -10.22 20.76 -7.91
C ASP A 279 -9.22 19.59 -8.02
N TRP A 280 -9.41 18.52 -7.24
CA TRP A 280 -8.59 17.33 -7.34
C TRP A 280 -8.64 16.70 -8.73
N LYS A 281 -9.76 16.83 -9.48
CA LYS A 281 -9.96 16.27 -10.82
C LYS A 281 -8.96 16.86 -11.83
N ARG A 282 -8.68 18.16 -11.74
CA ARG A 282 -7.71 18.81 -12.61
C ARG A 282 -6.27 18.30 -12.41
N TRP A 283 -5.97 17.77 -11.22
CA TRP A 283 -4.66 17.20 -10.93
C TRP A 283 -4.53 15.75 -11.41
N TRP A 284 -5.60 14.98 -11.38
CA TRP A 284 -5.59 13.55 -11.66
C TRP A 284 -6.19 13.15 -13.01
N GLN A 285 -7.08 13.96 -13.56
CA GLN A 285 -7.87 13.60 -14.75
C GLN A 285 -7.59 14.52 -15.95
N ASP A 286 -6.89 15.64 -15.77
CA ASP A 286 -6.57 16.56 -16.85
C ASP A 286 -5.27 16.12 -17.54
N ALA A 287 -5.35 15.96 -18.87
CA ALA A 287 -4.22 15.55 -19.73
C ALA A 287 -3.03 16.52 -19.69
N ASP A 288 -3.26 17.80 -19.31
CA ASP A 288 -2.22 18.81 -19.19
C ASP A 288 -1.46 18.72 -17.84
N THR A 289 -1.85 17.83 -16.95
CA THR A 289 -1.16 17.60 -15.69
C THR A 289 -0.10 16.51 -15.82
N ARG A 290 1.14 16.87 -15.54
CA ARG A 290 2.26 15.93 -15.51
C ARG A 290 2.40 15.30 -14.11
N LEU A 291 2.15 14.01 -14.01
CA LEU A 291 2.33 13.23 -12.78
C LEU A 291 3.79 12.77 -12.63
N VAL A 292 4.39 13.02 -11.47
CA VAL A 292 5.77 12.60 -11.14
C VAL A 292 5.79 11.95 -9.75
N HIS A 293 6.12 10.67 -9.70
CA HIS A 293 6.30 9.90 -8.46
C HIS A 293 7.78 9.79 -8.07
N PHE A 294 8.12 10.14 -6.82
CA PHE A 294 9.43 9.88 -6.21
C PHE A 294 9.30 8.69 -5.25
N ILE A 295 9.80 7.53 -5.65
CA ILE A 295 9.57 6.26 -4.99
C ILE A 295 10.84 5.43 -4.89
N GLY A 296 10.89 4.50 -3.94
CA GLY A 296 11.89 3.46 -3.86
C GLY A 296 11.72 2.42 -4.98
N LYS A 297 12.77 1.65 -5.25
CA LYS A 297 12.77 0.62 -6.30
C LYS A 297 11.69 -0.45 -6.07
N ASP A 298 11.47 -0.84 -4.83
CA ASP A 298 10.47 -1.80 -4.38
C ASP A 298 9.02 -1.35 -4.61
N ASN A 299 8.80 -0.05 -4.70
CA ASN A 299 7.49 0.54 -4.96
C ASN A 299 7.13 0.61 -6.46
N ILE A 300 8.08 0.38 -7.37
CA ILE A 300 7.85 0.47 -8.82
C ILE A 300 6.65 -0.38 -9.27
N PRO A 301 6.51 -1.69 -8.90
CA PRO A 301 5.38 -2.50 -9.34
C PRO A 301 4.02 -1.93 -8.93
N PHE A 302 3.96 -1.37 -7.74
CA PHE A 302 2.71 -0.81 -7.21
C PHE A 302 2.30 0.49 -7.89
N HIS A 303 3.25 1.28 -8.39
CA HIS A 303 2.99 2.56 -9.07
C HIS A 303 2.91 2.44 -10.60
N THR A 304 3.17 1.27 -11.17
CA THR A 304 3.16 1.06 -12.63
C THR A 304 2.19 -0.02 -13.09
N VAL A 305 1.78 -0.92 -12.17
CA VAL A 305 0.95 -2.09 -12.51
C VAL A 305 -0.32 -2.16 -11.67
N VAL A 306 -0.22 -1.88 -10.36
CA VAL A 306 -1.36 -2.05 -9.44
C VAL A 306 -2.17 -0.76 -9.31
N PHE A 307 -1.52 0.39 -9.21
CA PHE A 307 -2.11 1.73 -9.15
C PHE A 307 -2.10 2.37 -10.54
#